data_708cb8b793abc90128a3866aa47d3502
#
_entry.id   708cb8b793abc90128a3866aa47d3502
#
_cell.length_a   1.000
_cell.length_b   1.000
_cell.length_c   1.000
_cell.angle_alpha   90.00
_cell.angle_beta   90.00
_cell.angle_gamma   90.00
#
_symmetry.space_group_name_H-M   'P 1'
#
loop_
_entity.id
_entity.type
_entity.pdbx_description
1 polymer ?
#
loop_
_entity_poly.entity_id
_entity_poly.type
_entity_poly.pdbx_seq_one_letter_code
_entity_poly.pdbx_strand_id
1 'polypeptide(L)'
;MPVNTPEAFSGIDRLYGGTAYQSLSQRRVYVVGIGGVGSWVVEGLARSGIGEIRMADLDDVCITNTNRQVHALISTIGQSKIEVMAARCLEINPSIAIRCDHAFVTDKTVGDLIESDLDLVIDCGDNQMAKAALIAHCRRLKIPVMTLGAAGGRTDPGKVKIRDLAKTDGDALLAAVRQTLRNRYGFSRAPGERFSVNAVYSDEQTRYLQANGSVGQQKPSAGANRL
;
A
#
# COMPACT_ATOMS: atom_id res chain seq x y z
N MET A 1 25.93 -20.01 -9.35
CA MET A 1 26.86 -18.91 -9.07
C MET A 1 26.16 -18.03 -8.04
N PRO A 2 26.84 -17.49 -7.01
CA PRO A 2 26.23 -16.51 -6.15
C PRO A 2 25.85 -15.29 -7.01
N VAL A 3 24.58 -14.87 -6.91
CA VAL A 3 24.10 -13.66 -7.60
C VAL A 3 24.86 -12.47 -7.02
N ASN A 4 25.62 -11.77 -7.86
CA ASN A 4 26.22 -10.50 -7.45
C ASN A 4 25.06 -9.47 -7.31
N THR A 5 24.58 -9.27 -6.10
CA THR A 5 23.43 -8.42 -5.80
C THR A 5 23.55 -7.00 -6.39
N PRO A 6 24.72 -6.33 -6.35
CA PRO A 6 24.89 -5.03 -7.02
C PRO A 6 24.67 -5.09 -8.54
N GLU A 7 25.08 -6.16 -9.21
CA GLU A 7 24.89 -6.32 -10.65
C GLU A 7 23.43 -6.43 -11.03
N ALA A 8 22.61 -7.17 -10.22
CA ALA A 8 21.19 -7.32 -10.43
C ALA A 8 20.43 -5.98 -10.40
N PHE A 9 20.92 -4.99 -9.63
CA PHE A 9 20.33 -3.66 -9.48
C PHE A 9 21.06 -2.55 -10.24
N SER A 10 22.01 -2.87 -11.10
CA SER A 10 22.80 -1.87 -11.85
C SER A 10 21.94 -0.92 -12.71
N GLY A 11 20.73 -1.33 -13.10
CA GLY A 11 19.76 -0.48 -13.80
C GLY A 11 19.28 0.71 -12.96
N ILE A 12 19.22 0.57 -11.63
CA ILE A 12 18.86 1.64 -10.70
C ILE A 12 19.90 2.75 -10.75
N ASP A 13 21.17 2.39 -10.66
CA ASP A 13 22.28 3.36 -10.73
C ASP A 13 22.35 4.05 -12.08
N ARG A 14 22.06 3.35 -13.17
CA ARG A 14 22.00 3.95 -14.51
C ARG A 14 20.87 4.96 -14.66
N LEU A 15 19.74 4.76 -13.99
CA LEU A 15 18.57 5.63 -14.07
C LEU A 15 18.66 6.83 -13.12
N TYR A 16 19.13 6.61 -11.88
CA TYR A 16 19.07 7.60 -10.80
C TYR A 16 20.44 8.15 -10.35
N GLY A 17 21.54 7.65 -10.92
CA GLY A 17 22.92 8.01 -10.57
C GLY A 17 23.64 6.90 -9.80
N GLY A 18 24.96 6.88 -9.90
CA GLY A 18 25.82 5.75 -9.52
C GLY A 18 25.86 5.34 -8.03
N THR A 19 25.10 6.00 -7.16
CA THR A 19 24.98 5.65 -5.72
C THR A 19 23.52 5.39 -5.30
N ALA A 20 22.60 5.34 -6.27
CA ALA A 20 21.17 5.21 -5.98
C ALA A 20 20.85 3.85 -5.33
N TYR A 21 21.39 2.77 -5.85
CA TYR A 21 21.24 1.43 -5.23
C TYR A 21 21.78 1.42 -3.80
N GLN A 22 22.97 1.95 -3.57
CA GLN A 22 23.56 2.03 -2.23
C GLN A 22 22.65 2.78 -1.25
N SER A 23 22.04 3.87 -1.68
CA SER A 23 21.07 4.62 -0.86
C SER A 23 19.81 3.79 -0.59
N LEU A 24 19.22 3.14 -1.61
CA LEU A 24 18.00 2.34 -1.48
C LEU A 24 18.22 1.09 -0.61
N SER A 25 19.38 0.44 -0.71
CA SER A 25 19.73 -0.74 0.08
C SER A 25 19.87 -0.48 1.59
N GLN A 26 19.83 0.77 2.02
CA GLN A 26 19.83 1.16 3.43
C GLN A 26 18.44 1.60 3.92
N ARG A 27 17.42 1.65 3.04
CA ARG A 27 16.08 2.12 3.39
C ARG A 27 15.23 1.02 4.00
N ARG A 28 14.41 1.44 4.97
CA ARG A 28 13.45 0.62 5.69
C ARG A 28 12.05 1.10 5.35
N VAL A 29 11.27 0.25 4.70
CA VAL A 29 9.92 0.56 4.24
C VAL A 29 8.92 -0.37 4.90
N TYR A 30 7.87 0.19 5.48
CA TYR A 30 6.76 -0.58 6.04
C TYR A 30 5.56 -0.55 5.10
N VAL A 31 5.03 -1.71 4.72
CA VAL A 31 3.84 -1.82 3.85
C VAL A 31 2.68 -2.43 4.63
N VAL A 32 1.57 -1.72 4.71
CA VAL A 32 0.35 -2.16 5.41
C VAL A 32 -0.68 -2.61 4.40
N GLY A 33 -1.15 -3.85 4.52
CA GLY A 33 -2.12 -4.46 3.62
C GLY A 33 -1.49 -5.04 2.37
N ILE A 34 -1.36 -6.38 2.30
CA ILE A 34 -0.69 -7.12 1.21
C ILE A 34 -1.74 -7.72 0.27
N GLY A 35 -2.69 -6.89 -0.13
CA GLY A 35 -3.75 -7.23 -1.07
C GLY A 35 -3.39 -6.91 -2.53
N GLY A 36 -4.43 -6.52 -3.32
CA GLY A 36 -4.32 -6.25 -4.76
C GLY A 36 -3.37 -5.12 -5.15
N VAL A 37 -3.12 -4.18 -4.25
CA VAL A 37 -2.16 -3.09 -4.46
C VAL A 37 -0.86 -3.38 -3.70
N GLY A 38 -0.95 -3.71 -2.41
CA GLY A 38 0.24 -3.88 -1.57
C GLY A 38 1.17 -5.00 -2.02
N SER A 39 0.66 -6.09 -2.57
CA SER A 39 1.50 -7.16 -3.11
C SER A 39 2.39 -6.69 -4.27
N TRP A 40 1.89 -5.83 -5.15
CA TRP A 40 2.67 -5.22 -6.23
C TRP A 40 3.62 -4.13 -5.74
N VAL A 41 3.24 -3.40 -4.69
CA VAL A 41 4.14 -2.44 -4.03
C VAL A 41 5.34 -3.17 -3.45
N VAL A 42 5.14 -4.25 -2.70
CA VAL A 42 6.22 -5.06 -2.12
C VAL A 42 7.12 -5.65 -3.22
N GLU A 43 6.52 -6.22 -4.28
CA GLU A 43 7.27 -6.70 -5.45
C GLU A 43 8.15 -5.60 -6.06
N GLY A 44 7.58 -4.41 -6.26
CA GLY A 44 8.30 -3.25 -6.81
C GLY A 44 9.45 -2.79 -5.92
N LEU A 45 9.24 -2.74 -4.60
CA LEU A 45 10.27 -2.37 -3.62
C LEU A 45 11.44 -3.37 -3.60
N ALA A 46 11.13 -4.69 -3.59
CA ALA A 46 12.16 -5.74 -3.64
C ALA A 46 13.00 -5.63 -4.93
N ARG A 47 12.34 -5.40 -6.09
CA ARG A 47 13.00 -5.20 -7.39
C ARG A 47 13.75 -3.86 -7.50
N SER A 48 13.44 -2.91 -6.64
CA SER A 48 14.18 -1.64 -6.55
C SER A 48 15.38 -1.70 -5.60
N GLY A 49 15.65 -2.85 -4.99
CA GLY A 49 16.81 -3.03 -4.13
C GLY A 49 16.69 -2.36 -2.76
N ILE A 50 15.46 -2.22 -2.23
CA ILE A 50 15.23 -1.74 -0.86
C ILE A 50 15.89 -2.71 0.12
N GLY A 51 16.53 -2.17 1.17
CA GLY A 51 17.30 -2.94 2.14
C GLY A 51 16.45 -3.71 3.14
N GLU A 52 15.35 -3.11 3.61
CA GLU A 52 14.43 -3.76 4.54
C GLU A 52 12.97 -3.46 4.18
N ILE A 53 12.15 -4.50 4.11
CA ILE A 53 10.69 -4.39 3.98
C ILE A 53 10.04 -5.03 5.19
N ARG A 54 9.21 -4.27 5.89
CA ARG A 54 8.30 -4.77 6.93
C ARG A 54 6.89 -4.81 6.37
N MET A 55 6.15 -5.88 6.65
CA MET A 55 4.79 -6.09 6.12
C MET A 55 3.80 -6.41 7.23
N ALA A 56 2.61 -5.80 7.18
CA ALA A 56 1.49 -6.17 8.05
C ALA A 56 0.29 -6.59 7.22
N ASP A 57 -0.14 -7.82 7.43
CA ASP A 57 -1.42 -8.39 6.95
C ASP A 57 -1.75 -9.61 7.80
N LEU A 58 -3.03 -9.95 7.94
CA LEU A 58 -3.46 -11.12 8.71
C LEU A 58 -4.17 -12.17 7.83
N ASP A 59 -4.39 -11.85 6.57
CA ASP A 59 -5.13 -12.73 5.66
C ASP A 59 -4.26 -13.83 5.05
N ASP A 60 -4.92 -14.91 4.68
CA ASP A 60 -4.38 -15.95 3.84
C ASP A 60 -4.68 -15.68 2.35
N VAL A 61 -3.91 -16.31 1.48
CA VAL A 61 -4.11 -16.29 0.03
C VAL A 61 -5.38 -17.06 -0.31
N CYS A 62 -6.34 -16.39 -0.95
CA CYS A 62 -7.58 -16.99 -1.41
C CYS A 62 -7.57 -17.18 -2.94
N ILE A 63 -8.24 -18.20 -3.46
CA ILE A 63 -8.38 -18.42 -4.91
C ILE A 63 -8.94 -17.20 -5.65
N THR A 64 -9.84 -16.46 -5.02
CA THR A 64 -10.43 -15.23 -5.57
C THR A 64 -9.45 -14.07 -5.68
N ASN A 65 -8.24 -14.19 -5.12
CA ASN A 65 -7.18 -13.18 -5.22
C ASN A 65 -6.35 -13.29 -6.50
N THR A 66 -6.43 -14.44 -7.21
CA THR A 66 -5.59 -14.79 -8.37
C THR A 66 -5.60 -13.73 -9.47
N ASN A 67 -6.71 -13.03 -9.66
CA ASN A 67 -6.87 -12.04 -10.73
C ASN A 67 -6.16 -10.69 -10.49
N ARG A 68 -5.61 -10.45 -9.26
CA ARG A 68 -5.03 -9.13 -8.92
C ARG A 68 -3.90 -9.13 -7.90
N GLN A 69 -3.64 -10.22 -7.20
CA GLN A 69 -2.58 -10.30 -6.18
C GLN A 69 -1.42 -11.14 -6.70
N VAL A 70 -0.20 -10.58 -6.74
CA VAL A 70 0.96 -11.22 -7.40
C VAL A 70 1.38 -12.53 -6.75
N HIS A 71 1.12 -12.69 -5.46
CA HIS A 71 1.45 -13.90 -4.68
C HIS A 71 0.38 -14.98 -4.74
N ALA A 72 -0.79 -14.69 -5.33
CA ALA A 72 -1.88 -15.64 -5.41
C ALA A 72 -1.70 -16.60 -6.59
N LEU A 73 -1.06 -17.72 -6.32
CA LEU A 73 -0.81 -18.85 -7.22
C LEU A 73 -1.59 -20.07 -6.71
N ILE A 74 -1.83 -21.07 -7.57
CA ILE A 74 -2.48 -22.32 -7.15
C ILE A 74 -1.72 -22.98 -6.00
N SER A 75 -0.38 -22.93 -6.03
CA SER A 75 0.49 -23.52 -5.00
C SER A 75 0.52 -22.75 -3.68
N THR A 76 0.03 -21.51 -3.63
CA THR A 76 0.09 -20.66 -2.42
C THR A 76 -1.26 -20.45 -1.74
N ILE A 77 -2.35 -20.98 -2.33
CA ILE A 77 -3.69 -20.86 -1.74
C ILE A 77 -3.71 -21.47 -0.33
N GLY A 78 -4.27 -20.72 0.63
CA GLY A 78 -4.35 -21.10 2.04
C GLY A 78 -3.11 -20.78 2.85
N GLN A 79 -2.04 -20.24 2.25
CA GLN A 79 -0.85 -19.79 2.95
C GLN A 79 -0.98 -18.30 3.33
N SER A 80 -0.29 -17.87 4.38
CA SER A 80 -0.24 -16.48 4.79
C SER A 80 0.30 -15.57 3.68
N LYS A 81 -0.40 -14.48 3.37
CA LYS A 81 0.01 -13.53 2.32
C LYS A 81 1.40 -12.95 2.55
N ILE A 82 1.71 -12.56 3.79
CA ILE A 82 3.01 -11.95 4.10
C ILE A 82 4.15 -12.95 4.04
N GLU A 83 3.93 -14.21 4.44
CA GLU A 83 4.94 -15.27 4.33
C GLU A 83 5.25 -15.62 2.87
N VAL A 84 4.21 -15.73 2.02
CA VAL A 84 4.40 -15.97 0.59
C VAL A 84 5.13 -14.81 -0.06
N MET A 85 4.80 -13.56 0.31
CA MET A 85 5.53 -12.39 -0.20
C MET A 85 6.95 -12.32 0.32
N ALA A 86 7.21 -12.69 1.56
CA ALA A 86 8.57 -12.74 2.13
C ALA A 86 9.46 -13.71 1.34
N ALA A 87 8.99 -14.94 1.12
CA ALA A 87 9.70 -15.92 0.31
C ALA A 87 9.99 -15.39 -1.10
N ARG A 88 9.00 -14.76 -1.73
CA ARG A 88 9.14 -14.17 -3.07
C ARG A 88 10.15 -13.02 -3.09
N CYS A 89 10.17 -12.16 -2.09
CA CYS A 89 11.16 -11.07 -1.98
C CYS A 89 12.60 -11.60 -1.87
N LEU A 90 12.80 -12.67 -1.11
CA LEU A 90 14.12 -13.32 -0.98
C LEU A 90 14.60 -13.95 -2.29
N GLU A 91 13.70 -14.49 -3.11
CA GLU A 91 14.01 -14.96 -4.46
C GLU A 91 14.41 -13.82 -5.43
N ILE A 92 13.85 -12.61 -5.23
CA ILE A 92 14.16 -11.43 -6.03
C ILE A 92 15.45 -10.76 -5.55
N ASN A 93 15.58 -10.58 -4.24
CA ASN A 93 16.71 -9.92 -3.60
C ASN A 93 17.16 -10.72 -2.37
N PRO A 94 18.12 -11.64 -2.50
CA PRO A 94 18.59 -12.47 -1.38
C PRO A 94 19.21 -11.67 -0.21
N SER A 95 19.55 -10.41 -0.43
CA SER A 95 20.14 -9.53 0.60
C SER A 95 19.13 -8.70 1.36
N ILE A 96 17.85 -8.77 1.00
CA ILE A 96 16.82 -7.97 1.66
C ILE A 96 16.51 -8.50 3.06
N ALA A 97 16.36 -7.59 4.03
CA ALA A 97 15.80 -7.95 5.33
C ALA A 97 14.25 -7.89 5.25
N ILE A 98 13.59 -8.92 5.77
CA ILE A 98 12.12 -8.99 5.78
C ILE A 98 11.63 -9.19 7.21
N ARG A 99 10.61 -8.41 7.61
CA ARG A 99 9.84 -8.62 8.83
C ARG A 99 8.36 -8.78 8.48
N CYS A 100 7.74 -9.84 8.99
CA CYS A 100 6.33 -10.15 8.82
C CYS A 100 5.59 -9.94 10.14
N ASP A 101 4.66 -9.00 10.17
CA ASP A 101 3.81 -8.74 11.33
C ASP A 101 2.39 -9.26 11.04
N HIS A 102 2.02 -10.41 11.63
CA HIS A 102 0.68 -11.00 11.52
C HIS A 102 -0.31 -10.21 12.37
N ALA A 103 -0.66 -9.01 11.92
CA ALA A 103 -1.51 -8.09 12.65
C ALA A 103 -2.31 -7.16 11.73
N PHE A 104 -3.49 -6.75 12.21
CA PHE A 104 -4.18 -5.61 11.65
C PHE A 104 -3.68 -4.32 12.30
N VAL A 105 -3.49 -3.29 11.47
CA VAL A 105 -3.25 -1.93 11.96
C VAL A 105 -4.57 -1.36 12.49
N THR A 106 -4.54 -0.90 13.72
CA THR A 106 -5.66 -0.27 14.43
C THR A 106 -5.14 0.87 15.31
N ASP A 107 -6.00 1.66 15.92
CA ASP A 107 -5.61 2.65 16.94
C ASP A 107 -4.80 2.03 18.10
N LYS A 108 -5.03 0.74 18.40
CA LYS A 108 -4.37 0.06 19.52
C LYS A 108 -3.02 -0.55 19.14
N THR A 109 -2.89 -1.05 17.91
CA THR A 109 -1.69 -1.79 17.46
C THR A 109 -0.69 -0.93 16.70
N VAL A 110 -1.11 0.23 16.19
CA VAL A 110 -0.25 1.07 15.36
C VAL A 110 1.04 1.52 16.06
N GLY A 111 0.97 1.73 17.39
CA GLY A 111 2.14 2.15 18.18
C GLY A 111 3.20 1.07 18.32
N ASP A 112 2.80 -0.20 18.34
CA ASP A 112 3.69 -1.35 18.46
C ASP A 112 4.27 -1.78 17.10
N LEU A 113 3.55 -1.50 16.00
CA LEU A 113 3.93 -1.91 14.66
C LEU A 113 4.82 -0.87 13.95
N ILE A 114 4.53 0.42 14.13
CA ILE A 114 5.19 1.50 13.40
C ILE A 114 6.20 2.19 14.30
N GLU A 115 7.45 1.83 14.11
CA GLU A 115 8.61 2.33 14.85
C GLU A 115 9.22 3.57 14.16
N SER A 116 9.94 4.40 14.92
CA SER A 116 10.47 5.68 14.42
C SER A 116 11.70 5.55 13.50
N ASP A 117 12.22 4.35 13.30
CA ASP A 117 13.38 4.03 12.47
C ASP A 117 13.05 3.81 10.98
N LEU A 118 11.77 3.95 10.61
CA LEU A 118 11.30 3.76 9.25
C LEU A 118 11.54 4.99 8.37
N ASP A 119 12.00 4.78 7.15
CA ASP A 119 12.16 5.83 6.14
C ASP A 119 10.85 6.16 5.42
N LEU A 120 9.94 5.18 5.30
CA LEU A 120 8.66 5.34 4.61
C LEU A 120 7.65 4.30 5.10
N VAL A 121 6.40 4.73 5.24
CA VAL A 121 5.24 3.84 5.42
C VAL A 121 4.34 3.94 4.19
N ILE A 122 3.95 2.80 3.60
CA ILE A 122 3.01 2.74 2.48
C ILE A 122 1.75 2.01 2.93
N ASP A 123 0.65 2.75 2.93
CA ASP A 123 -0.65 2.28 3.40
C ASP A 123 -1.51 1.82 2.22
N CYS A 124 -1.57 0.51 2.01
CA CYS A 124 -2.35 -0.17 0.98
C CYS A 124 -3.66 -0.81 1.53
N GLY A 125 -3.99 -0.56 2.79
CA GLY A 125 -5.22 -1.07 3.41
C GLY A 125 -6.48 -0.41 2.82
N ASP A 126 -7.65 -0.99 3.10
CA ASP A 126 -8.95 -0.50 2.65
C ASP A 126 -9.85 -0.03 3.81
N ASN A 127 -9.39 -0.18 5.05
CA ASN A 127 -10.14 0.23 6.24
C ASN A 127 -9.87 1.70 6.58
N GLN A 128 -10.92 2.53 6.50
CA GLN A 128 -10.87 3.96 6.77
C GLN A 128 -10.26 4.31 8.14
N MET A 129 -10.64 3.58 9.19
CA MET A 129 -10.20 3.87 10.55
C MET A 129 -8.73 3.52 10.75
N ALA A 130 -8.30 2.37 10.24
CA ALA A 130 -6.91 1.94 10.23
C ALA A 130 -6.01 2.93 9.48
N LYS A 131 -6.43 3.36 8.28
CA LYS A 131 -5.71 4.37 7.50
C LYS A 131 -5.54 5.67 8.27
N ALA A 132 -6.60 6.17 8.89
CA ALA A 132 -6.55 7.42 9.65
C ALA A 132 -5.62 7.30 10.88
N ALA A 133 -5.69 6.18 11.62
CA ALA A 133 -4.81 5.90 12.76
C ALA A 133 -3.34 5.85 12.34
N LEU A 134 -3.04 5.10 11.26
CA LEU A 134 -1.70 4.96 10.70
C LEU A 134 -1.11 6.31 10.27
N ILE A 135 -1.87 7.08 9.49
CA ILE A 135 -1.45 8.40 9.02
C ILE A 135 -1.19 9.34 10.19
N ALA A 136 -2.10 9.39 11.17
CA ALA A 136 -1.94 10.25 12.34
C ALA A 136 -0.71 9.86 13.17
N HIS A 137 -0.44 8.56 13.34
CA HIS A 137 0.73 8.06 14.04
C HIS A 137 2.02 8.43 13.32
N CYS A 138 2.12 8.15 12.01
CA CYS A 138 3.29 8.51 11.20
C CYS A 138 3.57 10.01 11.24
N ARG A 139 2.53 10.85 11.12
CA ARG A 139 2.68 12.31 11.19
C ARG A 139 3.21 12.78 12.55
N ARG A 140 2.77 12.16 13.66
CA ARG A 140 3.28 12.45 15.01
C ARG A 140 4.76 12.10 15.15
N LEU A 141 5.18 10.97 14.60
CA LEU A 141 6.57 10.51 14.59
C LEU A 141 7.44 11.16 13.50
N LYS A 142 6.85 12.00 12.63
CA LYS A 142 7.52 12.61 11.47
C LYS A 142 8.03 11.58 10.45
N ILE A 143 7.44 10.40 10.40
CA ILE A 143 7.73 9.38 9.40
C ILE A 143 6.98 9.75 8.09
N PRO A 144 7.66 9.77 6.93
CA PRO A 144 7.00 9.89 5.65
C PRO A 144 5.95 8.80 5.46
N VAL A 145 4.74 9.18 5.03
CA VAL A 145 3.66 8.22 4.77
C VAL A 145 3.02 8.50 3.42
N MET A 146 2.79 7.44 2.67
CA MET A 146 2.01 7.44 1.44
C MET A 146 0.77 6.56 1.63
N THR A 147 -0.41 7.07 1.31
CA THR A 147 -1.65 6.30 1.40
C THR A 147 -2.25 6.10 0.03
N LEU A 148 -2.95 4.99 -0.16
CA LEU A 148 -3.57 4.66 -1.44
C LEU A 148 -5.10 4.70 -1.32
N GLY A 149 -5.74 5.20 -2.38
CA GLY A 149 -7.19 5.20 -2.53
C GLY A 149 -7.74 3.82 -2.88
N ALA A 150 -9.05 3.76 -3.07
CA ALA A 150 -9.73 2.54 -3.49
C ALA A 150 -9.42 2.22 -4.96
N ALA A 151 -8.88 1.03 -5.24
CA ALA A 151 -8.56 0.59 -6.60
C ALA A 151 -9.72 -0.17 -7.29
N GLY A 152 -10.67 -0.72 -6.52
CA GLY A 152 -11.77 -1.51 -7.07
C GLY A 152 -12.70 -0.72 -7.99
N GLY A 153 -13.14 -1.34 -9.10
CA GLY A 153 -14.03 -0.73 -10.07
C GLY A 153 -13.39 0.36 -10.95
N ARG A 154 -12.06 0.36 -11.08
CA ARG A 154 -11.28 1.25 -11.93
C ARG A 154 -10.70 0.47 -13.11
N THR A 155 -10.64 1.08 -14.27
CA THR A 155 -10.20 0.43 -15.52
C THR A 155 -9.21 1.26 -16.32
N ASP A 156 -9.07 2.54 -16.01
CA ASP A 156 -8.20 3.47 -16.73
C ASP A 156 -6.96 3.83 -15.90
N PRO A 157 -5.79 3.21 -16.17
CA PRO A 157 -4.55 3.52 -15.46
C PRO A 157 -4.04 4.95 -15.72
N GLY A 158 -4.44 5.58 -16.82
CA GLY A 158 -4.09 6.96 -17.13
C GLY A 158 -4.70 8.00 -16.18
N LYS A 159 -5.68 7.58 -15.36
CA LYS A 159 -6.32 8.42 -14.34
C LYS A 159 -5.70 8.31 -12.94
N VAL A 160 -4.63 7.57 -12.80
CA VAL A 160 -3.90 7.50 -11.54
C VAL A 160 -3.17 8.83 -11.29
N LYS A 161 -3.33 9.37 -10.10
CA LYS A 161 -2.78 10.65 -9.66
C LYS A 161 -2.08 10.53 -8.32
N ILE A 162 -1.11 11.42 -8.09
CA ILE A 162 -0.48 11.63 -6.79
C ILE A 162 -0.76 13.07 -6.37
N ARG A 163 -1.40 13.23 -5.20
CA ARG A 163 -1.66 14.55 -4.59
C ARG A 163 -1.51 14.47 -3.07
N ASP A 164 -1.41 15.64 -2.44
CA ASP A 164 -1.60 15.71 -0.99
C ASP A 164 -3.01 15.21 -0.63
N LEU A 165 -3.11 14.37 0.39
CA LEU A 165 -4.38 13.77 0.82
C LEU A 165 -5.49 14.81 1.06
N ALA A 166 -5.14 16.01 1.56
CA ALA A 166 -6.12 17.09 1.76
C ALA A 166 -6.76 17.58 0.45
N LYS A 167 -6.10 17.33 -0.70
CA LYS A 167 -6.49 17.83 -2.03
C LYS A 167 -6.97 16.73 -2.98
N THR A 168 -7.16 15.50 -2.50
CA THR A 168 -7.69 14.40 -3.32
C THR A 168 -9.17 14.57 -3.59
N ASP A 169 -9.63 14.14 -4.75
CA ASP A 169 -11.01 14.18 -5.23
C ASP A 169 -11.42 12.83 -5.83
N GLY A 170 -12.69 12.60 -6.06
CA GLY A 170 -13.20 11.41 -6.76
C GLY A 170 -13.01 10.07 -6.04
N ASP A 171 -12.39 10.02 -4.88
CA ASP A 171 -12.18 8.80 -4.10
C ASP A 171 -12.92 8.84 -2.76
N ALA A 172 -13.91 7.95 -2.60
CA ALA A 172 -14.78 7.91 -1.43
C ALA A 172 -14.04 7.44 -0.17
N LEU A 173 -13.07 6.51 -0.30
CA LEU A 173 -12.28 6.03 0.83
C LEU A 173 -11.40 7.15 1.38
N LEU A 174 -10.67 7.85 0.52
CA LEU A 174 -9.82 8.97 0.94
C LEU A 174 -10.64 10.15 1.47
N ALA A 175 -11.84 10.39 0.94
CA ALA A 175 -12.76 11.39 1.49
C ALA A 175 -13.15 11.06 2.94
N ALA A 176 -13.49 9.80 3.21
CA ALA A 176 -13.82 9.32 4.55
C ALA A 176 -12.60 9.38 5.49
N VAL A 177 -11.41 9.02 5.00
CA VAL A 177 -10.15 9.14 5.76
C VAL A 177 -9.88 10.60 6.14
N ARG A 178 -10.00 11.55 5.21
CA ARG A 178 -9.86 12.99 5.50
C ARG A 178 -10.81 13.45 6.60
N GLN A 179 -12.07 13.01 6.52
CA GLN A 179 -13.07 13.36 7.54
C GLN A 179 -12.68 12.80 8.92
N THR A 180 -12.22 11.55 8.98
CA THR A 180 -11.76 10.93 10.23
C THR A 180 -10.55 11.65 10.81
N LEU A 181 -9.55 11.98 9.98
CA LEU A 181 -8.35 12.72 10.40
C LEU A 181 -8.72 14.08 11.01
N ARG A 182 -9.66 14.80 10.40
CA ARG A 182 -10.16 16.09 10.92
C ARG A 182 -10.95 15.96 12.21
N ASN A 183 -11.79 14.92 12.31
CA ASN A 183 -12.68 14.75 13.44
C ASN A 183 -12.01 14.17 14.69
N ARG A 184 -11.02 13.28 14.50
CA ARG A 184 -10.42 12.50 15.60
C ARG A 184 -8.97 12.84 15.90
N TYR A 185 -8.23 13.34 14.91
CA TYR A 185 -6.77 13.52 15.02
C TYR A 185 -6.30 14.96 14.83
N GLY A 186 -7.22 15.94 14.83
CA GLY A 186 -6.89 17.37 14.82
C GLY A 186 -6.28 17.89 13.51
N PHE A 187 -6.44 17.16 12.39
CA PHE A 187 -5.99 17.66 11.09
C PHE A 187 -6.81 18.89 10.68
N SER A 188 -6.15 19.81 9.99
CA SER A 188 -6.72 21.10 9.63
C SER A 188 -7.98 20.99 8.79
N ARG A 189 -8.92 21.93 9.04
CA ARG A 189 -10.12 22.17 8.24
C ARG A 189 -9.98 23.38 7.33
N ALA A 190 -8.89 24.13 7.45
CA ALA A 190 -8.71 25.36 6.69
C ALA A 190 -8.59 25.04 5.18
N PRO A 191 -9.30 25.79 4.32
CA PRO A 191 -9.22 25.60 2.88
C PRO A 191 -7.79 25.79 2.37
N GLY A 192 -7.32 24.88 1.52
CA GLY A 192 -5.99 24.96 0.88
C GLY A 192 -4.84 24.42 1.74
N GLU A 193 -5.04 24.19 3.03
CA GLU A 193 -3.99 23.63 3.90
C GLU A 193 -3.70 22.16 3.56
N ARG A 194 -2.42 21.80 3.61
CA ARG A 194 -1.92 20.45 3.26
C ARG A 194 -1.84 19.59 4.51
N PHE A 195 -2.08 18.29 4.34
CA PHE A 195 -1.82 17.28 5.38
C PHE A 195 -0.36 16.81 5.36
N SER A 196 0.39 17.15 4.30
CA SER A 196 1.74 16.62 4.04
C SER A 196 1.77 15.10 4.03
N VAL A 197 0.76 14.50 3.41
CA VAL A 197 0.59 13.07 3.19
C VAL A 197 0.33 12.86 1.72
N ASN A 198 1.22 12.14 1.04
CA ASN A 198 1.02 11.80 -0.35
C ASN A 198 -0.06 10.71 -0.47
N ALA A 199 -1.01 10.93 -1.36
CA ALA A 199 -2.05 9.97 -1.70
C ALA A 199 -1.99 9.61 -3.17
N VAL A 200 -1.92 8.29 -3.46
CA VAL A 200 -2.04 7.73 -4.82
C VAL A 200 -3.48 7.26 -4.99
N TYR A 201 -4.16 7.74 -6.01
CA TYR A 201 -5.57 7.42 -6.24
C TYR A 201 -5.93 7.60 -7.71
N SER A 202 -7.08 7.05 -8.13
CA SER A 202 -7.66 7.33 -9.43
C SER A 202 -8.85 8.28 -9.28
N ASP A 203 -8.94 9.28 -10.13
CA ASP A 203 -10.14 10.14 -10.23
C ASP A 203 -11.20 9.58 -11.19
N GLU A 204 -10.98 8.38 -11.72
CA GLU A 204 -11.98 7.65 -12.49
C GLU A 204 -13.23 7.39 -11.62
N GLN A 205 -14.40 7.57 -12.20
CA GLN A 205 -15.64 7.21 -11.52
C GLN A 205 -15.75 5.70 -11.33
N THR A 206 -15.97 5.27 -10.09
CA THR A 206 -16.07 3.83 -9.75
C THR A 206 -17.19 3.16 -10.51
N ARG A 207 -16.91 1.97 -11.07
CA ARG A 207 -17.89 1.11 -11.73
C ARG A 207 -18.34 0.00 -10.80
N TYR A 208 -19.58 -0.39 -10.92
CA TYR A 208 -20.21 -1.42 -10.10
C TYR A 208 -20.96 -2.42 -10.98
N LEU A 209 -20.93 -3.69 -10.59
CA LEU A 209 -21.81 -4.70 -11.18
C LEU A 209 -23.27 -4.40 -10.80
N GLN A 210 -24.13 -4.30 -11.78
CA GLN A 210 -25.56 -4.07 -11.60
C GLN A 210 -26.31 -5.41 -11.46
N ALA A 211 -27.53 -5.38 -10.90
CA ALA A 211 -28.36 -6.58 -10.70
C ALA A 211 -28.66 -7.35 -12.01
N ASN A 212 -28.66 -6.68 -13.16
CA ASN A 212 -28.86 -7.27 -14.48
C ASN A 212 -27.59 -7.82 -15.12
N GLY A 213 -26.46 -7.85 -14.38
CA GLY A 213 -25.16 -8.30 -14.89
C GLY A 213 -24.39 -7.27 -15.72
N SER A 214 -24.96 -6.11 -16.00
CA SER A 214 -24.21 -5.02 -16.66
C SER A 214 -23.28 -4.29 -15.68
N VAL A 215 -22.34 -3.51 -16.21
CA VAL A 215 -21.44 -2.65 -15.41
C VAL A 215 -21.87 -1.20 -15.58
N GLY A 216 -22.12 -0.50 -14.48
CA GLY A 216 -22.55 0.90 -14.46
C GLY A 216 -21.93 1.69 -13.32
N GLN A 217 -22.23 2.98 -13.27
CA GLN A 217 -21.70 3.90 -12.24
C GLN A 217 -22.63 4.01 -11.02
N GLN A 218 -23.84 3.46 -11.10
CA GLN A 218 -24.79 3.50 -10.00
C GLN A 218 -24.35 2.54 -8.91
N LYS A 219 -24.12 3.06 -7.71
CA LYS A 219 -23.76 2.23 -6.55
C LYS A 219 -24.92 1.32 -6.19
N PRO A 220 -24.72 -0.01 -6.11
CA PRO A 220 -25.78 -0.92 -5.68
C PRO A 220 -26.26 -0.59 -4.26
N SER A 221 -27.55 -0.85 -4.00
CA SER A 221 -28.10 -0.80 -2.63
C SER A 221 -27.37 -1.79 -1.71
N ALA A 222 -27.26 -1.44 -0.42
CA ALA A 222 -26.51 -2.21 0.58
C ALA A 222 -26.89 -3.71 0.55
N GLY A 223 -25.92 -4.58 0.27
CA GLY A 223 -26.09 -6.04 0.16
C GLY A 223 -25.48 -6.66 -1.10
N ALA A 224 -25.16 -5.88 -2.13
CA ALA A 224 -24.47 -6.39 -3.30
C ALA A 224 -22.96 -6.48 -3.05
N ASN A 225 -22.37 -7.63 -3.37
CA ASN A 225 -20.94 -7.92 -3.20
C ASN A 225 -20.08 -6.82 -3.81
N ARG A 226 -19.14 -6.30 -3.00
CA ARG A 226 -18.01 -5.53 -3.52
C ARG A 226 -17.12 -6.48 -4.34
N LEU A 227 -16.87 -6.12 -5.58
CA LEU A 227 -15.87 -6.77 -6.41
C LEU A 227 -14.48 -6.51 -5.84
#